data_34778844a9aa4d80ad0e0cb468a3c831
#
_entry.id   34778844a9aa4d80ad0e0cb468a3c831
#
_cell.length_a   1.000
_cell.length_b   1.000
_cell.length_c   1.000
_cell.angle_alpha   90.00
_cell.angle_beta   90.00
_cell.angle_gamma   90.00
#
_symmetry.space_group_name_H-M   'P 1'
#
loop_
_entity.id
_entity.type
_entity.pdbx_description
1 polymer ?
#
loop_
_entity_poly.entity_id
_entity_poly.type
_entity_poly.pdbx_seq_one_letter_code
_entity_poly.pdbx_strand_id
1 'polypeptide(L)'
;MDRDFPIVVQHVSKTYSNSRVGAVPTLEDINLSVRRGEFVCLLGSSGCGKSTLLNIMAGLDTPDSGQVLRHGLPVTHPGTERTVVFQEFALFPWLNVLSNVMFGLRKTKLPREEKERIAREKLAAVGLAYYEKAQVHELSGGMKQRVAIARALAPHPEILLMDEPFSALDAMTRESLYGDMQTLCSRQGVTVVFVTHNVREAVCLGDRVVLLSPNPGRICREWTIDLPRPRHINQAVVTEHAAVITECLRRESAAQLTPTL
;
A
#
# COMPACT_ATOMS: atom_id res chain seq x y z
N MET A 1 -22.49 12.73 -1.22
CA MET A 1 -21.08 13.12 -1.09
C MET A 1 -20.11 11.95 -0.81
N ASP A 2 -20.57 10.81 -0.25
CA ASP A 2 -19.64 9.71 0.15
C ASP A 2 -19.19 8.72 -0.93
N ARG A 3 -19.74 8.76 -2.13
CA ARG A 3 -19.40 7.77 -3.18
C ARG A 3 -18.07 8.02 -3.87
N ASP A 4 -17.56 9.23 -3.81
CA ASP A 4 -16.31 9.62 -4.49
C ASP A 4 -15.06 9.28 -3.66
N PHE A 5 -15.20 9.08 -2.33
CA PHE A 5 -14.13 8.77 -1.40
C PHE A 5 -14.41 7.44 -0.72
N PRO A 6 -13.91 6.31 -1.28
CA PRO A 6 -14.14 5.00 -0.69
C PRO A 6 -13.52 4.83 0.69
N ILE A 7 -12.47 5.61 1.03
CA ILE A 7 -11.89 5.63 2.36
C ILE A 7 -11.52 7.05 2.79
N VAL A 8 -11.87 7.37 4.04
CA VAL A 8 -11.62 8.67 4.67
C VAL A 8 -11.08 8.44 6.08
N VAL A 9 -9.96 9.08 6.39
CA VAL A 9 -9.34 9.13 7.72
C VAL A 9 -9.66 10.47 8.34
N GLN A 10 -10.22 10.50 9.55
CA GLN A 10 -10.66 11.73 10.23
C GLN A 10 -10.06 11.79 11.64
N HIS A 11 -9.20 12.79 11.86
CA HIS A 11 -8.59 13.11 13.15
C HIS A 11 -7.95 11.90 13.86
N VAL A 12 -7.36 10.97 13.09
CA VAL A 12 -6.78 9.75 13.63
C VAL A 12 -5.48 10.04 14.37
N SER A 13 -5.45 9.62 15.65
CA SER A 13 -4.23 9.61 16.46
C SER A 13 -4.00 8.21 17.05
N LYS A 14 -2.72 7.86 17.25
CA LYS A 14 -2.31 6.57 17.80
C LYS A 14 -1.05 6.70 18.62
N THR A 15 -1.07 6.11 19.82
CA THR A 15 0.06 6.03 20.75
C THR A 15 0.26 4.56 21.13
N TYR A 16 1.50 4.10 21.09
CA TYR A 16 1.82 2.76 21.61
C TYR A 16 2.51 2.88 22.97
N SER A 17 2.14 1.98 23.88
CA SER A 17 2.82 1.85 25.17
C SER A 17 4.03 0.95 25.02
N ASN A 18 5.22 1.45 25.35
CA ASN A 18 6.44 0.69 25.40
C ASN A 18 6.92 0.58 26.84
N SER A 19 7.15 -0.64 27.32
CA SER A 19 7.57 -0.90 28.71
C SER A 19 8.91 -0.25 29.10
N ARG A 20 9.75 0.12 28.12
CA ARG A 20 11.06 0.74 28.36
C ARG A 20 11.06 2.26 28.19
N VAL A 21 10.20 2.81 27.35
CA VAL A 21 10.22 4.23 26.94
C VAL A 21 8.94 4.97 27.34
N GLY A 22 7.91 4.23 27.80
CA GLY A 22 6.60 4.80 28.13
C GLY A 22 5.70 4.93 26.91
N ALA A 23 4.79 5.91 26.93
CA ALA A 23 3.87 6.17 25.83
C ALA A 23 4.61 6.85 24.66
N VAL A 24 4.53 6.24 23.45
CA VAL A 24 5.17 6.76 22.22
C VAL A 24 4.06 7.19 21.25
N PRO A 25 3.81 8.50 21.10
CA PRO A 25 2.90 9.02 20.08
C PRO A 25 3.43 8.66 18.69
N THR A 26 2.64 7.90 17.94
CA THR A 26 3.04 7.39 16.60
C THR A 26 2.35 8.14 15.48
N LEU A 27 1.06 8.47 15.64
CA LEU A 27 0.27 9.29 14.72
C LEU A 27 -0.45 10.37 15.51
N GLU A 28 -0.57 11.55 14.91
CA GLU A 28 -1.28 12.66 15.53
C GLU A 28 -2.08 13.44 14.48
N ASP A 29 -3.39 13.50 14.70
CA ASP A 29 -4.40 14.26 13.92
C ASP A 29 -4.31 14.01 12.41
N ILE A 30 -4.26 12.75 11.99
CA ILE A 30 -4.21 12.40 10.57
C ILE A 30 -5.59 12.61 9.94
N ASN A 31 -5.61 13.42 8.88
CA ASN A 31 -6.79 13.67 8.04
C ASN A 31 -6.43 13.37 6.59
N LEU A 32 -7.07 12.35 5.98
CA LEU A 32 -6.78 11.90 4.62
C LEU A 32 -8.05 11.36 3.96
N SER A 33 -8.38 11.86 2.77
CA SER A 33 -9.45 11.33 1.94
C SER A 33 -8.84 10.78 0.64
N VAL A 34 -9.17 9.56 0.26
CA VAL A 34 -8.68 8.91 -0.97
C VAL A 34 -9.83 8.76 -1.94
N ARG A 35 -9.66 9.26 -3.17
CA ARG A 35 -10.69 9.20 -4.22
C ARG A 35 -10.78 7.80 -4.82
N ARG A 36 -11.94 7.48 -5.36
CA ARG A 36 -12.13 6.21 -6.07
C ARG A 36 -11.16 6.09 -7.26
N GLY A 37 -10.46 4.95 -7.33
CA GLY A 37 -9.47 4.68 -8.38
C GLY A 37 -8.17 5.48 -8.26
N GLU A 38 -8.02 6.32 -7.23
CA GLU A 38 -6.80 7.08 -6.97
C GLU A 38 -5.70 6.16 -6.44
N PHE A 39 -4.47 6.41 -6.87
CA PHE A 39 -3.26 5.80 -6.33
C PHE A 39 -2.55 6.82 -5.43
N VAL A 40 -2.73 6.70 -4.12
CA VAL A 40 -2.10 7.58 -3.13
C VAL A 40 -0.85 6.93 -2.57
N CYS A 41 0.29 7.61 -2.62
CA CYS A 41 1.53 7.18 -2.01
C CYS A 41 1.76 7.90 -0.68
N LEU A 42 1.87 7.13 0.42
CA LEU A 42 2.28 7.63 1.73
C LEU A 42 3.80 7.56 1.81
N LEU A 43 4.45 8.71 1.86
CA LEU A 43 5.89 8.87 1.89
C LEU A 43 6.34 9.36 3.27
N GLY A 44 7.53 8.97 3.70
CA GLY A 44 8.14 9.45 4.96
C GLY A 44 9.28 8.55 5.41
N SER A 45 10.04 9.01 6.39
CA SER A 45 11.14 8.25 6.99
C SER A 45 10.66 6.97 7.67
N SER A 46 11.58 6.03 7.94
CA SER A 46 11.27 4.85 8.73
C SER A 46 10.79 5.26 10.13
N GLY A 47 9.74 4.58 10.62
CA GLY A 47 9.17 4.85 11.94
C GLY A 47 8.21 6.05 12.04
N CYS A 48 7.91 6.77 10.96
CA CYS A 48 6.96 7.90 11.01
C CYS A 48 5.45 7.49 11.06
N GLY A 49 5.13 6.21 11.22
CA GLY A 49 3.75 5.75 11.40
C GLY A 49 3.00 5.33 10.14
N LYS A 50 3.64 5.24 8.95
CA LYS A 50 2.99 4.84 7.68
C LYS A 50 2.29 3.49 7.78
N SER A 51 3.00 2.46 8.25
CA SER A 51 2.44 1.11 8.43
C SER A 51 1.34 1.07 9.49
N THR A 52 1.46 1.89 10.55
CA THR A 52 0.41 2.06 11.55
C THR A 52 -0.85 2.64 10.94
N LEU A 53 -0.73 3.72 10.16
CA LEU A 53 -1.85 4.33 9.46
C LEU A 53 -2.52 3.33 8.50
N LEU A 54 -1.71 2.59 7.73
CA LEU A 54 -2.19 1.58 6.81
C LEU A 54 -2.94 0.45 7.55
N ASN A 55 -2.43 -0.02 8.70
CA ASN A 55 -3.08 -1.04 9.52
C ASN A 55 -4.42 -0.55 10.09
N ILE A 56 -4.50 0.71 10.52
CA ILE A 56 -5.76 1.32 10.96
C ILE A 56 -6.75 1.40 9.79
N MET A 57 -6.31 1.82 8.61
CA MET A 57 -7.16 1.83 7.40
C MET A 57 -7.63 0.43 7.01
N ALA A 58 -6.83 -0.60 7.25
CA ALA A 58 -7.19 -2.00 7.01
C ALA A 58 -8.19 -2.56 8.04
N GLY A 59 -8.31 -1.91 9.21
CA GLY A 59 -9.04 -2.42 10.37
C GLY A 59 -8.28 -3.53 11.11
N LEU A 60 -6.96 -3.57 10.96
CA LEU A 60 -6.04 -4.48 11.68
C LEU A 60 -5.60 -3.89 13.03
N ASP A 61 -5.70 -2.56 13.16
CA ASP A 61 -5.46 -1.83 14.39
C ASP A 61 -6.57 -0.78 14.59
N THR A 62 -6.73 -0.30 15.81
CA THR A 62 -7.72 0.72 16.16
C THR A 62 -7.02 2.02 16.54
N PRO A 63 -7.51 3.19 16.10
CA PRO A 63 -6.97 4.47 16.55
C PRO A 63 -7.35 4.72 18.01
N ASP A 64 -6.57 5.55 18.71
CA ASP A 64 -6.91 5.99 20.08
C ASP A 64 -7.92 7.14 20.05
N SER A 65 -7.89 7.96 18.99
CA SER A 65 -8.91 8.98 18.70
C SER A 65 -9.13 9.12 17.20
N GLY A 66 -10.25 9.73 16.82
CA GLY A 66 -10.65 9.85 15.42
C GLY A 66 -11.23 8.54 14.89
N GLN A 67 -11.36 8.45 13.57
CA GLN A 67 -11.96 7.27 12.92
C GLN A 67 -11.52 7.13 11.46
N VAL A 68 -11.61 5.91 10.95
CA VAL A 68 -11.53 5.63 9.51
C VAL A 68 -12.92 5.25 9.03
N LEU A 69 -13.37 5.86 7.96
CA LEU A 69 -14.66 5.60 7.35
C LEU A 69 -14.47 4.96 5.97
N ARG A 70 -15.27 3.95 5.66
CA ARG A 70 -15.49 3.42 4.32
C ARG A 70 -16.92 3.71 3.89
N HIS A 71 -17.09 4.51 2.84
CA HIS A 71 -18.41 4.99 2.41
C HIS A 71 -19.27 5.54 3.57
N GLY A 72 -18.67 6.33 4.45
CA GLY A 72 -19.34 6.88 5.63
C GLY A 72 -19.56 5.93 6.80
N LEU A 73 -19.20 4.65 6.67
CA LEU A 73 -19.31 3.64 7.75
C LEU A 73 -17.97 3.41 8.43
N PRO A 74 -17.90 3.37 9.77
CA PRO A 74 -16.66 3.14 10.51
C PRO A 74 -16.00 1.80 10.16
N VAL A 75 -14.68 1.84 9.98
CA VAL A 75 -13.84 0.66 9.82
C VAL A 75 -13.42 0.17 11.20
N THR A 76 -13.98 -0.95 11.66
CA THR A 76 -13.71 -1.52 13.00
C THR A 76 -13.01 -2.88 12.93
N HIS A 77 -12.95 -3.52 11.78
CA HIS A 77 -12.34 -4.84 11.58
C HIS A 77 -11.95 -5.06 10.12
N PRO A 78 -11.05 -6.03 9.81
CA PRO A 78 -10.66 -6.34 8.45
C PRO A 78 -11.83 -6.84 7.60
N GLY A 79 -11.82 -6.46 6.30
CA GLY A 79 -12.84 -6.86 5.33
C GLY A 79 -12.23 -7.27 3.98
N THR A 80 -12.99 -8.00 3.16
CA THR A 80 -12.56 -8.44 1.82
C THR A 80 -12.54 -7.32 0.80
N GLU A 81 -13.22 -6.23 1.08
CA GLU A 81 -13.26 -5.01 0.27
C GLU A 81 -12.00 -4.14 0.43
N ARG A 82 -11.18 -4.41 1.46
CA ARG A 82 -9.88 -3.81 1.73
C ARG A 82 -8.87 -4.92 1.93
N THR A 83 -7.98 -5.11 0.98
CA THR A 83 -6.94 -6.13 1.07
C THR A 83 -5.58 -5.50 1.31
N VAL A 84 -4.72 -6.22 2.03
CA VAL A 84 -3.39 -5.75 2.39
C VAL A 84 -2.33 -6.61 1.68
N VAL A 85 -1.34 -5.95 1.08
CA VAL A 85 -0.08 -6.55 0.64
C VAL A 85 1.00 -6.07 1.62
N PHE A 86 1.55 -6.98 2.38
CA PHE A 86 2.57 -6.69 3.40
C PHE A 86 3.96 -6.60 2.79
N GLN A 87 4.88 -5.98 3.52
CA GLN A 87 6.30 -5.87 3.17
C GLN A 87 6.94 -7.25 2.98
N GLU A 88 6.69 -8.19 3.88
CA GLU A 88 6.96 -9.60 3.68
C GLU A 88 5.86 -10.20 2.82
N PHE A 89 6.20 -11.11 1.91
CA PHE A 89 5.22 -11.68 0.96
C PHE A 89 4.03 -12.36 1.64
N ALA A 90 4.17 -12.77 2.90
CA ALA A 90 3.18 -13.44 3.73
C ALA A 90 2.46 -14.60 3.00
N LEU A 91 3.18 -15.31 2.11
CA LEU A 91 2.68 -16.49 1.45
C LEU A 91 2.70 -17.67 2.41
N PHE A 92 1.72 -18.55 2.28
CA PHE A 92 1.64 -19.79 3.05
C PHE A 92 2.60 -20.82 2.48
N PRO A 93 3.70 -21.18 3.16
CA PRO A 93 4.74 -22.03 2.60
C PRO A 93 4.29 -23.49 2.36
N TRP A 94 3.20 -23.92 3.00
CA TRP A 94 2.59 -25.25 2.83
C TRP A 94 1.55 -25.31 1.70
N LEU A 95 1.28 -24.18 1.02
CA LEU A 95 0.37 -24.09 -0.13
C LEU A 95 1.19 -23.85 -1.40
N ASN A 96 0.74 -24.42 -2.52
CA ASN A 96 1.25 -24.07 -3.84
C ASN A 96 0.75 -22.65 -4.26
N VAL A 97 1.24 -22.16 -5.39
CA VAL A 97 0.92 -20.83 -5.93
C VAL A 97 -0.59 -20.63 -6.13
N LEU A 98 -1.26 -21.57 -6.80
CA LEU A 98 -2.71 -21.49 -7.03
C LEU A 98 -3.48 -21.43 -5.70
N SER A 99 -3.15 -22.31 -4.78
CA SER A 99 -3.80 -22.39 -3.48
C SER A 99 -3.57 -21.13 -2.62
N ASN A 100 -2.39 -20.49 -2.73
CA ASN A 100 -2.13 -19.20 -2.12
C ASN A 100 -3.08 -18.11 -2.65
N VAL A 101 -3.29 -18.03 -3.96
CA VAL A 101 -4.22 -17.06 -4.55
C VAL A 101 -5.66 -17.39 -4.17
N MET A 102 -6.06 -18.67 -4.23
CA MET A 102 -7.39 -19.11 -3.81
C MET A 102 -7.69 -18.78 -2.34
N PHE A 103 -6.68 -18.72 -1.48
CA PHE A 103 -6.86 -18.33 -0.09
C PHE A 103 -7.45 -16.92 0.06
N GLY A 104 -7.13 -15.99 -0.85
CA GLY A 104 -7.76 -14.67 -0.91
C GLY A 104 -9.28 -14.72 -1.06
N LEU A 105 -9.79 -15.79 -1.67
CA LEU A 105 -11.22 -16.03 -1.88
C LEU A 105 -11.88 -16.85 -0.75
N ARG A 106 -11.15 -17.14 0.36
CA ARG A 106 -11.66 -18.02 1.42
C ARG A 106 -12.99 -17.56 2.02
N LYS A 107 -13.16 -16.24 2.19
CA LYS A 107 -14.38 -15.65 2.76
C LYS A 107 -15.52 -15.47 1.76
N THR A 108 -15.31 -15.71 0.48
CA THR A 108 -16.36 -15.64 -0.54
C THR A 108 -17.22 -16.92 -0.53
N LYS A 109 -18.50 -16.79 -0.87
CA LYS A 109 -19.43 -17.92 -0.99
C LYS A 109 -19.33 -18.64 -2.35
N LEU A 110 -18.30 -18.36 -3.14
CA LEU A 110 -18.12 -18.95 -4.47
C LEU A 110 -17.78 -20.44 -4.37
N PRO A 111 -18.24 -21.28 -5.32
CA PRO A 111 -17.86 -22.69 -5.42
C PRO A 111 -16.34 -22.80 -5.72
N ARG A 112 -15.77 -23.98 -5.44
CA ARG A 112 -14.34 -24.21 -5.60
C ARG A 112 -13.86 -23.98 -7.04
N GLU A 113 -14.59 -24.47 -8.01
CA GLU A 113 -14.27 -24.32 -9.44
C GLU A 113 -14.16 -22.86 -9.85
N GLU A 114 -15.07 -22.02 -9.36
CA GLU A 114 -15.05 -20.59 -9.64
C GLU A 114 -13.88 -19.89 -8.95
N LYS A 115 -13.53 -20.28 -7.72
CA LYS A 115 -12.32 -19.80 -7.03
C LYS A 115 -11.05 -20.16 -7.80
N GLU A 116 -10.97 -21.36 -8.33
CA GLU A 116 -9.85 -21.80 -9.16
C GLU A 116 -9.77 -21.00 -10.47
N ARG A 117 -10.90 -20.76 -11.12
CA ARG A 117 -10.96 -19.95 -12.34
C ARG A 117 -10.43 -18.52 -12.08
N ILE A 118 -10.95 -17.86 -11.03
CA ILE A 118 -10.52 -16.51 -10.65
C ILE A 118 -9.03 -16.50 -10.30
N ALA A 119 -8.55 -17.50 -9.53
CA ALA A 119 -7.15 -17.56 -9.14
C ALA A 119 -6.22 -17.71 -10.36
N ARG A 120 -6.57 -18.54 -11.35
CA ARG A 120 -5.82 -18.68 -12.60
C ARG A 120 -5.83 -17.37 -13.43
N GLU A 121 -6.97 -16.70 -13.49
CA GLU A 121 -7.09 -15.40 -14.15
C GLU A 121 -6.14 -14.37 -13.50
N LYS A 122 -6.11 -14.30 -12.16
CA LYS A 122 -5.20 -13.37 -11.45
C LYS A 122 -3.72 -13.75 -11.61
N LEU A 123 -3.41 -15.06 -11.62
CA LEU A 123 -2.04 -15.52 -11.91
C LEU A 123 -1.61 -15.18 -13.33
N ALA A 124 -2.49 -15.32 -14.31
CA ALA A 124 -2.22 -14.92 -15.69
C ALA A 124 -1.98 -13.40 -15.80
N ALA A 125 -2.79 -12.59 -15.08
CA ALA A 125 -2.66 -11.14 -15.07
C ALA A 125 -1.32 -10.64 -14.49
N VAL A 126 -0.67 -11.43 -13.61
CA VAL A 126 0.67 -11.13 -13.06
C VAL A 126 1.79 -11.93 -13.74
N GLY A 127 1.52 -12.59 -14.88
CA GLY A 127 2.51 -13.33 -15.66
C GLY A 127 2.97 -14.67 -15.05
N LEU A 128 2.16 -15.28 -14.17
CA LEU A 128 2.52 -16.52 -13.47
C LEU A 128 1.62 -17.71 -13.81
N ALA A 129 0.95 -17.72 -14.97
CA ALA A 129 0.04 -18.79 -15.37
C ALA A 129 0.69 -20.19 -15.36
N TYR A 130 1.96 -20.30 -15.75
CA TYR A 130 2.67 -21.58 -15.81
C TYR A 130 3.19 -22.07 -14.45
N TYR A 131 3.10 -21.25 -13.40
CA TYR A 131 3.63 -21.56 -12.06
C TYR A 131 2.54 -21.98 -11.07
N GLU A 132 1.31 -22.27 -11.50
CA GLU A 132 0.18 -22.54 -10.62
C GLU A 132 0.41 -23.69 -9.62
N LYS A 133 1.22 -24.71 -10.00
CA LYS A 133 1.53 -25.87 -9.18
C LYS A 133 2.82 -25.75 -8.39
N ALA A 134 3.63 -24.72 -8.66
CA ALA A 134 4.92 -24.51 -7.99
C ALA A 134 4.72 -24.25 -6.49
N GLN A 135 5.72 -24.69 -5.69
CA GLN A 135 5.76 -24.41 -4.27
C GLN A 135 6.37 -23.02 -4.02
N VAL A 136 6.04 -22.39 -2.87
CA VAL A 136 6.52 -21.05 -2.54
C VAL A 136 8.06 -20.96 -2.51
N HIS A 137 8.75 -22.02 -2.08
CA HIS A 137 10.21 -22.04 -1.99
C HIS A 137 10.91 -22.09 -3.37
N GLU A 138 10.21 -22.52 -4.42
CA GLU A 138 10.73 -22.56 -5.79
C GLU A 138 10.68 -21.20 -6.49
N LEU A 139 10.02 -20.18 -5.88
CA LEU A 139 9.81 -18.88 -6.49
C LEU A 139 10.92 -17.89 -6.13
N SER A 140 11.31 -17.05 -7.11
CA SER A 140 12.09 -15.84 -6.83
C SER A 140 11.32 -14.84 -5.96
N GLY A 141 12.01 -13.85 -5.37
CA GLY A 141 11.37 -12.78 -4.60
C GLY A 141 10.29 -12.04 -5.39
N GLY A 142 10.57 -11.67 -6.64
CA GLY A 142 9.61 -11.00 -7.53
C GLY A 142 8.39 -11.87 -7.85
N MET A 143 8.58 -13.18 -8.06
CA MET A 143 7.47 -14.11 -8.27
C MET A 143 6.61 -14.23 -7.00
N LYS A 144 7.23 -14.31 -5.82
CA LYS A 144 6.49 -14.31 -4.54
C LYS A 144 5.65 -13.06 -4.39
N GLN A 145 6.19 -11.90 -4.74
CA GLN A 145 5.46 -10.64 -4.69
C GLN A 145 4.27 -10.62 -5.67
N ARG A 146 4.46 -11.09 -6.90
CA ARG A 146 3.38 -11.24 -7.89
C ARG A 146 2.26 -12.16 -7.37
N VAL A 147 2.59 -13.26 -6.70
CA VAL A 147 1.59 -14.15 -6.08
C VAL A 147 0.85 -13.44 -4.94
N ALA A 148 1.54 -12.67 -4.10
CA ALA A 148 0.93 -11.89 -3.02
C ALA A 148 -0.05 -10.84 -3.56
N ILE A 149 0.32 -10.15 -4.63
CA ILE A 149 -0.54 -9.18 -5.33
C ILE A 149 -1.75 -9.90 -5.96
N ALA A 150 -1.54 -11.02 -6.66
CA ALA A 150 -2.63 -11.81 -7.25
C ALA A 150 -3.62 -12.28 -6.17
N ARG A 151 -3.13 -12.75 -5.02
CA ARG A 151 -3.94 -13.13 -3.86
C ARG A 151 -4.76 -11.97 -3.32
N ALA A 152 -4.15 -10.80 -3.18
CA ALA A 152 -4.82 -9.60 -2.68
C ALA A 152 -5.90 -9.10 -3.63
N LEU A 153 -5.71 -9.25 -4.95
CA LEU A 153 -6.66 -8.84 -5.99
C LEU A 153 -7.73 -9.89 -6.32
N ALA A 154 -7.56 -11.14 -5.86
CA ALA A 154 -8.51 -12.21 -6.16
C ALA A 154 -9.94 -11.91 -5.68
N PRO A 155 -10.19 -11.35 -4.49
CA PRO A 155 -11.54 -11.02 -4.04
C PRO A 155 -12.15 -9.78 -4.69
N HIS A 156 -11.50 -9.17 -5.69
CA HIS A 156 -11.89 -7.90 -6.31
C HIS A 156 -12.09 -6.78 -5.27
N PRO A 157 -11.05 -6.44 -4.49
CA PRO A 157 -11.16 -5.44 -3.47
C PRO A 157 -11.43 -4.06 -4.09
N GLU A 158 -12.14 -3.22 -3.37
CA GLU A 158 -12.32 -1.81 -3.72
C GLU A 158 -11.06 -1.01 -3.40
N ILE A 159 -10.37 -1.39 -2.31
CA ILE A 159 -9.19 -0.71 -1.80
C ILE A 159 -8.06 -1.72 -1.63
N LEU A 160 -6.89 -1.41 -2.19
CA LEU A 160 -5.66 -2.16 -2.04
C LEU A 160 -4.68 -1.33 -1.19
N LEU A 161 -4.31 -1.87 -0.04
CA LEU A 161 -3.37 -1.28 0.90
C LEU A 161 -2.03 -2.00 0.76
N MET A 162 -0.93 -1.29 0.53
CA MET A 162 0.37 -1.90 0.25
C MET A 162 1.44 -1.29 1.15
N ASP A 163 2.07 -2.11 1.97
CA ASP A 163 3.12 -1.68 2.90
C ASP A 163 4.50 -2.07 2.37
N GLU A 164 5.23 -1.10 1.82
CA GLU A 164 6.58 -1.25 1.23
C GLU A 164 6.75 -2.54 0.37
N PRO A 165 5.83 -2.86 -0.54
CA PRO A 165 5.73 -4.18 -1.15
C PRO A 165 6.93 -4.55 -2.02
N PHE A 166 7.76 -3.58 -2.42
CA PHE A 166 8.87 -3.81 -3.33
C PHE A 166 10.25 -3.66 -2.66
N SER A 167 10.29 -3.42 -1.34
CA SER A 167 11.53 -3.17 -0.59
C SER A 167 12.53 -4.35 -0.63
N ALA A 168 12.04 -5.58 -0.63
CA ALA A 168 12.85 -6.80 -0.63
C ALA A 168 13.30 -7.27 -2.04
N LEU A 169 13.02 -6.50 -3.10
CA LEU A 169 13.30 -6.89 -4.48
C LEU A 169 14.53 -6.19 -5.04
N ASP A 170 15.22 -6.86 -5.97
CA ASP A 170 16.29 -6.24 -6.76
C ASP A 170 15.73 -5.14 -7.71
N ALA A 171 16.61 -4.27 -8.20
CA ALA A 171 16.22 -3.10 -8.96
C ALA A 171 15.48 -3.44 -10.27
N MET A 172 15.94 -4.44 -11.03
CA MET A 172 15.33 -4.80 -12.31
C MET A 172 13.94 -5.42 -12.14
N THR A 173 13.79 -6.32 -11.17
CA THR A 173 12.51 -6.91 -10.82
C THR A 173 11.51 -5.86 -10.35
N ARG A 174 11.98 -4.89 -9.57
CA ARG A 174 11.18 -3.78 -9.06
C ARG A 174 10.65 -2.90 -10.19
N GLU A 175 11.50 -2.49 -11.14
CA GLU A 175 11.10 -1.68 -12.30
C GLU A 175 10.02 -2.38 -13.16
N SER A 176 10.18 -3.67 -13.41
CA SER A 176 9.15 -4.46 -14.10
C SER A 176 7.80 -4.42 -13.37
N LEU A 177 7.82 -4.57 -12.04
CA LEU A 177 6.61 -4.56 -11.23
C LEU A 177 5.90 -3.20 -11.20
N TYR A 178 6.61 -2.08 -11.33
CA TYR A 178 5.98 -0.76 -11.41
C TYR A 178 5.08 -0.64 -12.65
N GLY A 179 5.54 -1.11 -13.80
CA GLY A 179 4.75 -1.11 -15.04
C GLY A 179 3.51 -2.02 -14.92
N ASP A 180 3.70 -3.21 -14.35
CA ASP A 180 2.61 -4.15 -14.12
C ASP A 180 1.56 -3.56 -13.17
N MET A 181 1.98 -2.95 -12.07
CA MET A 181 1.09 -2.33 -11.09
C MET A 181 0.28 -1.18 -11.69
N GLN A 182 0.92 -0.27 -12.45
CA GLN A 182 0.21 0.81 -13.13
C GLN A 182 -0.87 0.26 -14.06
N THR A 183 -0.53 -0.75 -14.87
CA THR A 183 -1.46 -1.39 -15.80
C THR A 183 -2.60 -2.10 -15.07
N LEU A 184 -2.27 -2.83 -14.01
CA LEU A 184 -3.22 -3.65 -13.26
C LEU A 184 -4.24 -2.78 -12.53
N CYS A 185 -3.75 -1.74 -11.83
CA CYS A 185 -4.61 -0.82 -11.07
C CYS A 185 -5.51 0.00 -11.99
N SER A 186 -4.96 0.52 -13.10
CA SER A 186 -5.74 1.26 -14.09
C SER A 186 -6.87 0.41 -14.71
N ARG A 187 -6.57 -0.85 -15.09
CA ARG A 187 -7.58 -1.75 -15.68
C ARG A 187 -8.68 -2.18 -14.71
N GLN A 188 -8.36 -2.31 -13.43
CA GLN A 188 -9.31 -2.78 -12.41
C GLN A 188 -10.05 -1.66 -11.70
N GLY A 189 -9.63 -0.40 -11.87
CA GLY A 189 -10.21 0.76 -11.20
C GLY A 189 -10.11 0.67 -9.67
N VAL A 190 -9.12 -0.08 -9.14
CA VAL A 190 -8.91 -0.25 -7.70
C VAL A 190 -8.30 1.01 -7.10
N THR A 191 -8.80 1.41 -5.93
CA THR A 191 -8.20 2.50 -5.14
C THR A 191 -6.98 1.97 -4.40
N VAL A 192 -5.84 2.66 -4.46
CA VAL A 192 -4.59 2.17 -3.87
C VAL A 192 -4.05 3.15 -2.84
N VAL A 193 -3.68 2.64 -1.67
CA VAL A 193 -2.83 3.35 -0.69
C VAL A 193 -1.52 2.58 -0.59
N PHE A 194 -0.44 3.23 -0.97
CA PHE A 194 0.88 2.62 -1.13
C PHE A 194 1.89 3.30 -0.21
N VAL A 195 2.43 2.55 0.71
CA VAL A 195 3.49 3.01 1.62
C VAL A 195 4.85 2.77 0.99
N THR A 196 5.68 3.81 0.98
CA THR A 196 7.08 3.72 0.56
C THR A 196 7.95 4.77 1.26
N HIS A 197 9.26 4.53 1.30
CA HIS A 197 10.27 5.53 1.65
C HIS A 197 11.04 6.04 0.41
N ASN A 198 10.73 5.53 -0.78
CA ASN A 198 11.39 5.90 -2.03
C ASN A 198 10.57 6.94 -2.80
N VAL A 199 11.11 8.17 -2.88
CA VAL A 199 10.46 9.30 -3.55
C VAL A 199 10.18 9.04 -5.03
N ARG A 200 11.15 8.45 -5.75
CA ARG A 200 10.97 8.14 -7.19
C ARG A 200 9.86 7.13 -7.42
N GLU A 201 9.74 6.13 -6.54
CA GLU A 201 8.67 5.16 -6.56
C GLU A 201 7.31 5.82 -6.34
N ALA A 202 7.22 6.72 -5.35
CA ALA A 202 6.00 7.47 -5.07
C ALA A 202 5.55 8.33 -6.27
N VAL A 203 6.48 9.02 -6.94
CA VAL A 203 6.18 9.81 -8.15
C VAL A 203 5.84 8.93 -9.35
N CYS A 204 6.53 7.80 -9.51
CA CYS A 204 6.29 6.87 -10.61
C CYS A 204 4.89 6.25 -10.55
N LEU A 205 4.42 5.87 -9.36
CA LEU A 205 3.18 5.13 -9.17
C LEU A 205 1.98 6.02 -8.79
N GLY A 206 2.21 7.04 -7.95
CA GLY A 206 1.14 7.81 -7.32
C GLY A 206 0.48 8.84 -8.24
N ASP A 207 -0.82 9.04 -8.07
CA ASP A 207 -1.53 10.24 -8.54
C ASP A 207 -1.36 11.37 -7.54
N ARG A 208 -1.18 11.01 -6.26
CA ARG A 208 -0.89 11.91 -5.16
C ARG A 208 0.15 11.32 -4.23
N VAL A 209 1.07 12.15 -3.78
CA VAL A 209 2.08 11.82 -2.78
C VAL A 209 1.79 12.61 -1.51
N VAL A 210 1.63 11.91 -0.40
CA VAL A 210 1.34 12.46 0.93
C VAL A 210 2.55 12.22 1.81
N LEU A 211 3.17 13.28 2.31
CA LEU A 211 4.35 13.23 3.16
C LEU A 211 3.93 13.22 4.63
N LEU A 212 4.41 12.21 5.37
CA LEU A 212 4.30 12.14 6.81
C LEU A 212 5.61 12.59 7.47
N SER A 213 5.50 13.52 8.44
CA SER A 213 6.60 13.85 9.36
C SER A 213 6.80 12.72 10.37
N PRO A 214 7.98 12.53 10.94
CA PRO A 214 8.18 11.60 12.05
C PRO A 214 7.88 12.25 13.42
N ASN A 215 7.61 11.43 14.44
CA ASN A 215 7.67 11.68 15.88
C ASN A 215 6.83 12.86 16.43
N PRO A 216 5.52 12.84 16.40
CA PRO A 216 4.62 11.85 15.80
C PRO A 216 4.40 12.08 14.32
N GLY A 217 3.89 11.05 13.64
CA GLY A 217 3.50 11.13 12.24
C GLY A 217 2.34 12.10 12.07
N ARG A 218 2.54 13.15 11.26
CA ARG A 218 1.51 14.10 10.82
C ARG A 218 1.61 14.28 9.31
N ILE A 219 0.50 14.54 8.64
CA ILE A 219 0.56 14.93 7.23
C ILE A 219 1.09 16.36 7.16
N CYS A 220 2.28 16.54 6.58
CA CYS A 220 2.91 17.83 6.48
C CYS A 220 2.81 18.43 5.07
N ARG A 221 2.70 17.60 4.03
CA ARG A 221 2.56 18.11 2.66
C ARG A 221 1.95 17.07 1.73
N GLU A 222 1.27 17.55 0.69
CA GLU A 222 0.72 16.73 -0.39
C GLU A 222 1.12 17.30 -1.74
N TRP A 223 1.34 16.41 -2.74
CA TRP A 223 1.59 16.76 -4.13
C TRP A 223 0.70 15.95 -5.03
N THR A 224 0.02 16.61 -5.96
CA THR A 224 -0.63 15.96 -7.10
C THR A 224 0.42 15.72 -8.18
N ILE A 225 0.46 14.52 -8.73
CA ILE A 225 1.41 14.13 -9.78
C ILE A 225 0.63 14.05 -11.10
N ASP A 226 0.60 15.17 -11.79
CA ASP A 226 -0.08 15.29 -13.10
C ASP A 226 0.87 14.89 -14.24
N LEU A 227 1.24 13.61 -14.25
CA LEU A 227 2.06 13.01 -15.29
C LEU A 227 1.29 11.87 -15.96
N PRO A 228 1.37 11.74 -17.30
CA PRO A 228 0.70 10.65 -18.01
C PRO A 228 1.27 9.28 -17.62
N ARG A 229 0.42 8.25 -17.65
CA ARG A 229 0.82 6.84 -17.49
C ARG A 229 0.91 6.13 -18.85
N PRO A 230 1.76 5.11 -19.03
CA PRO A 230 2.67 4.53 -18.02
C PRO A 230 3.90 5.40 -17.76
N ARG A 231 4.34 5.46 -16.51
CA ARG A 231 5.56 6.16 -16.08
C ARG A 231 6.68 5.14 -15.83
N HIS A 232 7.91 5.51 -16.20
CA HIS A 232 9.09 4.73 -15.85
C HIS A 232 9.92 5.50 -14.83
N ILE A 233 10.45 4.79 -13.83
CA ILE A 233 11.13 5.40 -12.68
C ILE A 233 12.36 6.23 -13.06
N ASN A 234 12.98 5.91 -14.21
CA ASN A 234 14.17 6.58 -14.74
C ASN A 234 13.85 7.70 -15.76
N GLN A 235 12.58 8.02 -16.02
CA GLN A 235 12.23 9.15 -16.87
C GLN A 235 12.67 10.49 -16.24
N ALA A 236 13.16 11.41 -17.05
CA ALA A 236 13.61 12.73 -16.62
C ALA A 236 12.54 13.47 -15.80
N VAL A 237 11.30 13.49 -16.30
CA VAL A 237 10.17 14.13 -15.61
C VAL A 237 9.86 13.53 -14.25
N VAL A 238 9.99 12.21 -14.06
CA VAL A 238 9.84 11.55 -12.76
C VAL A 238 10.97 11.94 -11.82
N THR A 239 12.20 12.02 -12.34
CA THR A 239 13.38 12.41 -11.57
C THR A 239 13.29 13.87 -11.11
N GLU A 240 12.83 14.78 -11.96
CA GLU A 240 12.64 16.20 -11.65
C GLU A 240 11.59 16.39 -10.55
N HIS A 241 10.41 15.76 -10.68
CA HIS A 241 9.39 15.80 -9.63
C HIS A 241 9.89 15.20 -8.32
N ALA A 242 10.62 14.08 -8.40
CA ALA A 242 11.20 13.44 -7.22
C ALA A 242 12.26 14.33 -6.53
N ALA A 243 13.02 15.13 -7.28
CA ALA A 243 14.00 16.06 -6.71
C ALA A 243 13.33 17.12 -5.84
N VAL A 244 12.22 17.71 -6.30
CA VAL A 244 11.44 18.69 -5.53
C VAL A 244 10.94 18.10 -4.21
N ILE A 245 10.37 16.90 -4.25
CA ILE A 245 9.86 16.22 -3.04
C ILE A 245 11.02 15.84 -2.11
N THR A 246 12.14 15.38 -2.66
CA THR A 246 13.34 15.01 -1.88
C THR A 246 13.90 16.22 -1.12
N GLU A 247 13.94 17.39 -1.74
CA GLU A 247 14.40 18.61 -1.08
C GLU A 247 13.47 19.01 0.09
N CYS A 248 12.14 18.86 -0.07
CA CYS A 248 11.21 19.07 1.03
C CYS A 248 11.43 18.08 2.17
N LEU A 249 11.63 16.79 1.86
CA LEU A 249 11.97 15.77 2.87
C LEU A 249 13.22 16.13 3.68
N ARG A 250 14.28 16.61 3.01
CA ARG A 250 15.52 17.03 3.68
C ARG A 250 15.29 18.19 4.63
N ARG A 251 14.49 19.17 4.23
CA ARG A 251 14.17 20.34 5.07
C ARG A 251 13.37 19.95 6.30
N GLU A 252 12.36 19.10 6.15
CA GLU A 252 11.57 18.56 7.27
C GLU A 252 12.44 17.77 8.25
N SER A 253 13.34 16.92 7.74
CA SER A 253 14.27 16.16 8.58
C SER A 253 15.27 17.07 9.31
N ALA A 254 15.75 18.12 8.67
CA ALA A 254 16.68 19.09 9.28
C ALA A 254 16.00 19.95 10.35
N ALA A 255 14.77 20.38 10.14
CA ALA A 255 14.00 21.18 11.11
C ALA A 255 13.77 20.45 12.44
N GLN A 256 13.74 19.11 12.42
CA GLN A 256 13.54 18.29 13.62
C GLN A 256 14.83 17.99 14.39
N LEU A 257 16.01 18.20 13.78
CA LEU A 257 17.31 18.04 14.43
C LEU A 257 17.77 19.29 15.19
N THR A 258 17.03 20.40 15.08
CA THR A 258 17.30 21.62 15.83
C THR A 258 16.45 21.60 17.09
N PRO A 259 17.01 21.33 18.30
CA PRO A 259 16.25 21.42 19.53
C PRO A 259 15.79 22.89 19.68
N THR A 260 14.52 23.10 19.92
CA THR A 260 14.04 24.40 20.42
C THR A 260 14.74 24.64 21.75
N LEU A 261 15.68 25.61 21.78
CA LEU A 261 16.35 26.11 22.98
C LEU A 261 15.34 26.77 23.92
#